data_b6f3db533c42276334c5c2c2f2f80346
#
_entry.id   b6f3db533c42276334c5c2c2f2f80346
#
_cell.length_a   1.000
_cell.length_b   1.000
_cell.length_c   1.000
_cell.angle_alpha   90.00
_cell.angle_beta   90.00
_cell.angle_gamma   90.00
#
_symmetry.space_group_name_H-M   'P 1'
#
loop_
_entity.id
_entity.type
_entity.pdbx_description
1 polymer ?
#
loop_
_entity_poly.entity_id
_entity_poly.type
_entity_poly.pdbx_seq_one_letter_code
_entity_poly.pdbx_strand_id
1 'polypeptide(L)'
;MANPNRKIDKTHLSIDNAEQRGFLHRDYIAHCLRWTHVVKYLNDRKRYTTARILDIGCGKEIPMAKLMHSSRMQPTVYYACDVNKLTMPKQFDNAKWKPRLAGNTDVCDLKPEEFEEGQPNIISCFEVLEHVAPEHSRRMLNKIYELLEEEGTAFISTPCWDPDVGAAANHINEMTYRALGAMIEDVGFVIEGHWGTFASIKDYKDELGQHAETFEALRGYYDTNYLATIFAPLFPERSRNCIWQLKKLRSNEAQSRRFPSLKDVDTRWSSSEDWRQLQP
;
A
#
# COMPACT_ATOMS: atom_id res chain seq x y z
N MET A 1 8.14 15.56 12.63
CA MET A 1 9.61 15.70 12.38
C MET A 1 10.27 14.33 12.34
N ALA A 2 11.22 14.13 11.43
CA ALA A 2 11.95 12.87 11.35
C ALA A 2 12.73 12.61 12.65
N ASN A 3 12.73 11.36 13.11
CA ASN A 3 13.54 10.97 14.27
C ASN A 3 15.01 10.80 13.83
N PRO A 4 15.95 11.62 14.32
CA PRO A 4 17.35 11.56 13.90
C PRO A 4 18.03 10.24 14.25
N ASN A 5 17.48 9.47 15.18
CA ASN A 5 18.00 8.16 15.58
C ASN A 5 17.46 7.00 14.72
N ARG A 6 16.46 7.23 13.87
CA ARG A 6 15.97 6.23 12.93
C ARG A 6 16.84 6.22 11.68
N LYS A 7 17.36 5.04 11.35
CA LYS A 7 18.09 4.84 10.09
C LYS A 7 17.14 5.02 8.90
N ILE A 8 17.69 5.46 7.78
CA ILE A 8 16.97 5.48 6.49
C ILE A 8 16.40 4.09 6.23
N ASP A 9 15.13 4.02 5.92
CA ASP A 9 14.53 2.79 5.45
C ASP A 9 15.12 2.44 4.07
N LYS A 10 15.87 1.35 4.04
CA LYS A 10 16.51 0.81 2.84
C LYS A 10 15.94 -0.56 2.50
N THR A 11 14.71 -0.83 2.89
CA THR A 11 14.08 -2.12 2.66
C THR A 11 13.81 -2.31 1.17
N HIS A 12 14.87 -2.62 0.45
CA HIS A 12 14.76 -3.14 -0.91
C HIS A 12 14.58 -4.64 -0.82
N LEU A 13 13.48 -5.13 -1.38
CA LEU A 13 13.24 -6.56 -1.50
C LEU A 13 14.11 -7.14 -2.61
N SER A 14 15.36 -7.36 -2.31
CA SER A 14 16.24 -8.23 -3.07
C SER A 14 16.42 -9.55 -2.31
N ILE A 15 16.67 -10.63 -3.03
CA ILE A 15 17.04 -11.92 -2.43
C ILE A 15 18.24 -11.74 -1.51
N ASP A 16 19.26 -11.02 -1.96
CA ASP A 16 20.47 -10.76 -1.19
C ASP A 16 20.18 -10.05 0.14
N ASN A 17 19.27 -9.06 0.14
CA ASN A 17 18.85 -8.39 1.37
C ASN A 17 18.04 -9.31 2.28
N ALA A 18 17.22 -10.19 1.72
CA ALA A 18 16.47 -11.18 2.49
C ALA A 18 17.43 -12.18 3.15
N GLU A 19 18.45 -12.65 2.45
CA GLU A 19 19.48 -13.54 3.00
C GLU A 19 20.26 -12.88 4.14
N GLN A 20 20.71 -11.64 3.96
CA GLN A 20 21.45 -10.89 4.99
C GLN A 20 20.64 -10.61 6.25
N ARG A 21 19.31 -10.50 6.15
CA ARG A 21 18.40 -10.26 7.28
C ARG A 21 17.78 -11.53 7.85
N GLY A 22 18.01 -12.69 7.22
CA GLY A 22 17.26 -13.89 7.45
C GLY A 22 15.89 -13.83 6.76
N PHE A 23 15.54 -14.86 6.01
CA PHE A 23 14.30 -14.97 5.23
C PHE A 23 13.00 -14.73 6.01
N LEU A 24 13.05 -14.74 7.32
CA LEU A 24 11.92 -14.61 8.22
C LEU A 24 11.80 -13.21 8.84
N HIS A 25 12.47 -12.21 8.27
CA HIS A 25 12.33 -10.86 8.79
C HIS A 25 10.90 -10.34 8.53
N ARG A 26 10.26 -9.82 9.59
CA ARG A 26 8.86 -9.37 9.57
C ARG A 26 8.58 -8.30 8.50
N ASP A 27 9.54 -7.43 8.20
CA ASP A 27 9.40 -6.39 7.18
C ASP A 27 9.22 -7.01 5.78
N TYR A 28 9.89 -8.13 5.51
CA TYR A 28 9.73 -8.85 4.25
C TYR A 28 8.28 -9.34 4.06
N ILE A 29 7.67 -9.88 5.12
CA ILE A 29 6.28 -10.34 5.08
C ILE A 29 5.34 -9.17 4.85
N ALA A 30 5.55 -8.05 5.55
CA ALA A 30 4.74 -6.85 5.40
C ALA A 30 4.77 -6.33 3.94
N HIS A 31 5.93 -6.32 3.32
CA HIS A 31 6.05 -5.95 1.91
C HIS A 31 5.39 -6.96 0.97
N CYS A 32 5.60 -8.26 1.18
CA CYS A 32 4.97 -9.29 0.36
C CYS A 32 3.44 -9.24 0.45
N LEU A 33 2.89 -8.95 1.63
CA LEU A 33 1.44 -8.89 1.84
C LEU A 33 0.78 -7.89 0.89
N ARG A 34 1.37 -6.73 0.63
CA ARG A 34 0.81 -5.71 -0.26
C ARG A 34 0.59 -6.24 -1.67
N TRP A 35 1.61 -6.85 -2.25
CA TRP A 35 1.53 -7.40 -3.61
C TRP A 35 0.64 -8.63 -3.69
N THR A 36 0.77 -9.53 -2.72
CA THR A 36 -0.08 -10.74 -2.65
C THR A 36 -1.54 -10.38 -2.45
N HIS A 37 -1.84 -9.28 -1.73
CA HIS A 37 -3.20 -8.80 -1.53
C HIS A 37 -3.86 -8.40 -2.87
N VAL A 38 -3.16 -7.60 -3.70
CA VAL A 38 -3.65 -7.23 -5.04
C VAL A 38 -3.82 -8.46 -5.94
N VAL A 39 -2.82 -9.35 -5.95
CA VAL A 39 -2.86 -10.58 -6.74
C VAL A 39 -4.03 -11.47 -6.31
N LYS A 40 -4.24 -11.63 -5.00
CA LYS A 40 -5.40 -12.35 -4.45
C LYS A 40 -6.72 -11.70 -4.84
N TYR A 41 -6.83 -10.38 -4.71
CA TYR A 41 -8.01 -9.62 -5.12
C TYR A 41 -8.40 -9.87 -6.58
N LEU A 42 -7.42 -9.83 -7.48
CA LEU A 42 -7.62 -10.09 -8.91
C LEU A 42 -8.02 -11.54 -9.18
N ASN A 43 -7.39 -12.50 -8.50
CA ASN A 43 -7.65 -13.91 -8.66
C ASN A 43 -9.03 -14.31 -8.14
N ASP A 44 -9.39 -13.88 -6.93
CA ASP A 44 -10.69 -14.21 -6.32
C ASP A 44 -11.86 -13.70 -7.14
N ARG A 45 -11.68 -12.58 -7.84
CA ARG A 45 -12.70 -11.98 -8.72
C ARG A 45 -12.60 -12.43 -10.18
N LYS A 46 -11.63 -13.28 -10.52
CA LYS A 46 -11.32 -13.70 -11.91
C LYS A 46 -11.13 -12.51 -12.87
N ARG A 47 -10.61 -11.40 -12.35
CA ARG A 47 -10.46 -10.14 -13.09
C ARG A 47 -9.08 -9.91 -13.70
N TYR A 48 -8.12 -10.80 -13.49
CA TYR A 48 -6.74 -10.58 -13.94
C TYR A 48 -6.61 -10.44 -15.46
N THR A 49 -7.45 -11.12 -16.26
CA THR A 49 -7.42 -11.03 -17.74
C THR A 49 -7.98 -9.72 -18.29
N THR A 50 -8.80 -9.02 -17.52
CA THR A 50 -9.39 -7.72 -17.88
C THR A 50 -8.73 -6.57 -17.10
N ALA A 51 -7.71 -6.87 -16.30
CA ALA A 51 -7.03 -5.88 -15.50
C ALA A 51 -6.15 -4.98 -16.37
N ARG A 52 -6.39 -3.69 -16.26
CA ARG A 52 -5.50 -2.62 -16.71
C ARG A 52 -4.89 -2.00 -15.47
N ILE A 53 -3.63 -2.29 -15.24
CA ILE A 53 -2.94 -1.98 -13.97
C ILE A 53 -2.02 -0.79 -14.16
N LEU A 54 -2.07 0.16 -13.23
CA LEU A 54 -1.04 1.18 -13.05
C LEU A 54 -0.40 0.99 -11.67
N ASP A 55 0.89 0.67 -11.64
CA ASP A 55 1.68 0.47 -10.43
C ASP A 55 2.59 1.68 -10.22
N ILE A 56 2.23 2.54 -9.26
CA ILE A 56 2.89 3.81 -8.98
C ILE A 56 3.94 3.60 -7.88
N GLY A 57 5.15 4.12 -8.12
CA GLY A 57 6.28 3.86 -7.22
C GLY A 57 6.67 2.39 -7.22
N CYS A 58 6.58 1.76 -8.39
CA CYS A 58 6.77 0.31 -8.57
C CYS A 58 8.18 -0.19 -8.20
N GLY A 59 9.14 0.73 -8.02
CA GLY A 59 10.53 0.41 -7.76
C GLY A 59 11.24 -0.27 -8.95
N LYS A 60 12.55 -0.34 -8.87
CA LYS A 60 13.39 -0.88 -9.97
C LYS A 60 13.10 -2.34 -10.30
N GLU A 61 12.68 -3.13 -9.31
CA GLU A 61 12.47 -4.56 -9.44
C GLU A 61 11.05 -4.93 -9.89
N ILE A 62 10.11 -4.00 -9.88
CA ILE A 62 8.71 -4.19 -10.25
C ILE A 62 8.11 -5.47 -9.62
N PRO A 63 8.15 -5.61 -8.29
CA PRO A 63 7.89 -6.88 -7.62
C PRO A 63 6.47 -7.42 -7.84
N MET A 64 5.46 -6.55 -7.94
CA MET A 64 4.09 -6.99 -8.19
C MET A 64 3.94 -7.61 -9.58
N ALA A 65 4.54 -7.01 -10.61
CA ALA A 65 4.53 -7.60 -11.97
C ALA A 65 5.26 -8.96 -11.98
N LYS A 66 6.39 -9.07 -11.26
CA LYS A 66 7.12 -10.34 -11.11
C LYS A 66 6.25 -11.41 -10.45
N LEU A 67 5.53 -11.05 -9.39
CA LEU A 67 4.63 -11.97 -8.70
C LEU A 67 3.49 -12.43 -9.62
N MET A 68 2.86 -11.51 -10.36
CA MET A 68 1.82 -11.85 -11.33
C MET A 68 2.34 -12.79 -12.41
N HIS A 69 3.53 -12.52 -12.95
CA HIS A 69 4.17 -13.37 -13.95
C HIS A 69 4.43 -14.78 -13.40
N SER A 70 4.99 -14.89 -12.20
CA SER A 70 5.26 -16.18 -11.53
C SER A 70 3.96 -16.94 -11.23
N SER A 71 2.88 -16.22 -10.92
CA SER A 71 1.54 -16.79 -10.69
C SER A 71 0.77 -17.07 -12.00
N ARG A 72 1.41 -16.93 -13.17
CA ARG A 72 0.83 -17.13 -14.50
C ARG A 72 -0.39 -16.24 -14.77
N MET A 73 -0.49 -15.11 -14.10
CA MET A 73 -1.53 -14.12 -14.34
C MET A 73 -1.08 -13.19 -15.47
N GLN A 74 -1.96 -13.00 -16.43
CA GLN A 74 -1.71 -12.11 -17.56
C GLN A 74 -2.78 -11.01 -17.57
N PRO A 75 -2.43 -9.77 -17.17
CA PRO A 75 -3.33 -8.63 -17.29
C PRO A 75 -3.50 -8.23 -18.75
N THR A 76 -4.53 -7.43 -19.06
CA THR A 76 -4.63 -6.77 -20.36
C THR A 76 -3.42 -5.91 -20.63
N VAL A 77 -3.06 -5.08 -19.62
CA VAL A 77 -1.86 -4.24 -19.63
C VAL A 77 -1.39 -3.97 -18.22
N TYR A 78 -0.08 -3.78 -18.06
CA TYR A 78 0.54 -3.38 -16.80
C TYR A 78 1.48 -2.21 -17.06
N TYR A 79 1.17 -1.06 -16.51
CA TYR A 79 2.00 0.13 -16.52
C TYR A 79 2.77 0.22 -15.20
N ALA A 80 4.09 0.27 -15.29
CA ALA A 80 4.99 0.46 -14.15
C ALA A 80 5.51 1.90 -14.18
N CYS A 81 5.11 2.72 -13.21
CA CYS A 81 5.46 4.14 -13.09
C CYS A 81 6.37 4.38 -11.89
N ASP A 82 7.46 5.09 -12.10
CA ASP A 82 8.38 5.49 -11.02
C ASP A 82 9.11 6.78 -11.38
N VAL A 83 9.39 7.63 -10.40
CA VAL A 83 10.22 8.83 -10.58
C VAL A 83 11.68 8.51 -10.88
N ASN A 84 12.10 7.30 -10.59
CA ASN A 84 13.41 6.79 -10.93
C ASN A 84 13.42 6.14 -12.33
N LYS A 85 14.60 6.04 -12.92
CA LYS A 85 14.79 5.29 -14.17
C LYS A 85 14.44 3.82 -13.96
N LEU A 86 13.58 3.29 -14.82
CA LEU A 86 13.21 1.88 -14.86
C LEU A 86 13.97 1.13 -15.96
N THR A 87 14.25 -0.13 -15.71
CA THR A 87 14.78 -1.07 -16.69
C THR A 87 13.97 -2.35 -16.63
N MET A 88 13.76 -2.98 -17.79
CA MET A 88 13.01 -4.24 -17.85
C MET A 88 13.75 -5.34 -17.08
N PRO A 89 13.13 -5.95 -16.05
CA PRO A 89 13.76 -7.07 -15.37
C PRO A 89 13.92 -8.29 -16.30
N LYS A 90 15.06 -8.96 -16.22
CA LYS A 90 15.43 -10.10 -17.11
C LYS A 90 14.38 -11.21 -17.19
N GLN A 91 13.62 -11.44 -16.12
CA GLN A 91 12.55 -12.46 -16.12
C GLN A 91 11.44 -12.20 -17.16
N PHE A 92 11.35 -10.97 -17.70
CA PHE A 92 10.41 -10.63 -18.76
C PHE A 92 11.00 -10.76 -20.17
N ASP A 93 12.26 -11.12 -20.34
CA ASP A 93 12.89 -11.18 -21.67
C ASP A 93 12.10 -12.06 -22.65
N ASN A 94 11.65 -13.24 -22.18
CA ASN A 94 10.87 -14.20 -22.97
C ASN A 94 9.42 -14.36 -22.47
N ALA A 95 8.91 -13.39 -21.69
CA ALA A 95 7.56 -13.45 -21.14
C ALA A 95 6.51 -13.21 -22.22
N LYS A 96 5.33 -13.85 -22.05
CA LYS A 96 4.17 -13.67 -22.94
C LYS A 96 3.61 -12.25 -22.88
N TRP A 97 3.80 -11.57 -21.74
CA TRP A 97 3.46 -10.17 -21.55
C TRP A 97 4.59 -9.46 -20.80
N LYS A 98 4.70 -8.17 -20.99
CA LYS A 98 5.73 -7.34 -20.34
C LYS A 98 5.08 -6.08 -19.76
N PRO A 99 5.58 -5.57 -18.63
CA PRO A 99 5.20 -4.25 -18.15
C PRO A 99 5.59 -3.17 -19.17
N ARG A 100 4.73 -2.14 -19.30
CA ARG A 100 5.10 -0.89 -19.97
C ARG A 100 5.75 0.02 -18.93
N LEU A 101 6.95 0.49 -19.20
CA LEU A 101 7.76 1.23 -18.23
C LEU A 101 7.62 2.74 -18.45
N ALA A 102 7.12 3.45 -17.46
CA ALA A 102 7.12 4.90 -17.35
C ALA A 102 8.11 5.32 -16.24
N GLY A 103 9.40 5.21 -16.53
CA GLY A 103 10.47 5.66 -15.63
C GLY A 103 10.79 7.14 -15.79
N ASN A 104 11.37 7.77 -14.76
CA ASN A 104 11.58 9.22 -14.64
C ASN A 104 10.26 10.01 -14.77
N THR A 105 9.16 9.46 -14.27
CA THR A 105 7.81 10.01 -14.45
C THR A 105 7.15 10.18 -13.08
N ASP A 106 6.72 11.41 -12.77
CA ASP A 106 5.78 11.66 -11.68
C ASP A 106 4.38 11.29 -12.15
N VAL A 107 3.63 10.54 -11.33
CA VAL A 107 2.25 10.18 -11.64
C VAL A 107 1.37 11.41 -11.90
N CYS A 108 1.67 12.54 -11.28
CA CYS A 108 0.94 13.79 -11.47
C CYS A 108 1.03 14.33 -12.90
N ASP A 109 2.02 13.91 -13.67
CA ASP A 109 2.23 14.33 -15.06
C ASP A 109 1.50 13.43 -16.08
N LEU A 110 1.04 12.22 -15.65
CA LEU A 110 0.30 11.30 -16.51
C LEU A 110 -1.09 11.85 -16.85
N LYS A 111 -1.56 11.52 -18.06
CA LYS A 111 -2.87 11.91 -18.56
C LYS A 111 -3.71 10.67 -18.92
N PRO A 112 -5.03 10.71 -18.76
CA PRO A 112 -5.91 9.59 -19.12
C PRO A 112 -5.75 9.11 -20.57
N GLU A 113 -5.44 10.03 -21.50
CA GLU A 113 -5.29 9.75 -22.93
C GLU A 113 -4.04 8.94 -23.27
N GLU A 114 -3.10 8.82 -22.35
CA GLU A 114 -1.85 8.04 -22.55
C GLU A 114 -2.08 6.52 -22.38
N PHE A 115 -3.25 6.13 -21.89
CA PHE A 115 -3.60 4.72 -21.68
C PHE A 115 -4.37 4.17 -22.90
N GLU A 116 -3.63 3.65 -23.87
CA GLU A 116 -4.17 3.16 -25.15
C GLU A 116 -5.22 2.07 -24.99
N GLU A 117 -5.09 1.18 -23.99
CA GLU A 117 -6.06 0.12 -23.68
C GLU A 117 -7.22 0.58 -22.79
N GLY A 118 -7.34 1.89 -22.58
CA GLY A 118 -8.30 2.50 -21.67
C GLY A 118 -7.71 2.75 -20.27
N GLN A 119 -8.38 3.59 -19.51
CA GLN A 119 -7.95 3.95 -18.16
C GLN A 119 -7.71 2.72 -17.27
N PRO A 120 -6.73 2.79 -16.36
CA PRO A 120 -6.51 1.73 -15.37
C PRO A 120 -7.77 1.44 -14.55
N ASN A 121 -8.11 0.16 -14.40
CA ASN A 121 -9.17 -0.27 -13.47
C ASN A 121 -8.62 -0.78 -12.14
N ILE A 122 -7.30 -0.94 -12.09
CA ILE A 122 -6.55 -1.23 -10.86
C ILE A 122 -5.38 -0.26 -10.79
N ILE A 123 -5.26 0.45 -9.68
CA ILE A 123 -4.07 1.28 -9.38
C ILE A 123 -3.49 0.83 -8.05
N SER A 124 -2.17 0.67 -7.98
CA SER A 124 -1.41 0.46 -6.74
C SER A 124 -0.44 1.61 -6.51
N CYS A 125 -0.31 2.05 -5.26
CA CYS A 125 0.64 3.05 -4.81
C CYS A 125 1.11 2.67 -3.41
N PHE A 126 2.24 1.95 -3.33
CA PHE A 126 2.71 1.35 -2.09
C PHE A 126 4.02 1.99 -1.62
N GLU A 127 4.01 2.52 -0.40
CA GLU A 127 5.18 3.14 0.25
C GLU A 127 5.78 4.29 -0.59
N VAL A 128 4.91 5.22 -0.98
CA VAL A 128 5.29 6.40 -1.78
C VAL A 128 4.90 7.69 -1.08
N LEU A 129 3.70 7.76 -0.49
CA LEU A 129 3.14 9.01 0.04
C LEU A 129 3.95 9.59 1.19
N GLU A 130 4.65 8.74 1.95
CA GLU A 130 5.54 9.14 3.05
C GLU A 130 6.82 9.86 2.58
N HIS A 131 7.18 9.69 1.31
CA HIS A 131 8.41 10.27 0.72
C HIS A 131 8.20 11.63 0.07
N VAL A 132 6.96 12.10 -0.02
CA VAL A 132 6.60 13.36 -0.68
C VAL A 132 5.91 14.30 0.30
N ALA A 133 5.95 15.61 0.01
CA ALA A 133 5.27 16.60 0.84
C ALA A 133 3.74 16.36 0.89
N PRO A 134 3.05 16.75 1.98
CA PRO A 134 1.61 16.54 2.13
C PRO A 134 0.77 17.05 0.96
N GLU A 135 1.10 18.23 0.43
CA GLU A 135 0.40 18.80 -0.72
C GLU A 135 0.62 17.96 -1.98
N HIS A 136 1.80 17.38 -2.14
CA HIS A 136 2.10 16.50 -3.26
C HIS A 136 1.36 15.17 -3.12
N SER A 137 1.31 14.59 -1.89
CA SER A 137 0.50 13.40 -1.60
C SER A 137 -0.97 13.62 -1.97
N ARG A 138 -1.54 14.78 -1.63
CA ARG A 138 -2.91 15.13 -2.01
C ARG A 138 -3.06 15.24 -3.54
N ARG A 139 -2.10 15.86 -4.22
CA ARG A 139 -2.09 15.93 -5.71
C ARG A 139 -2.03 14.53 -6.32
N MET A 140 -1.18 13.66 -5.79
CA MET A 140 -1.09 12.25 -6.22
C MET A 140 -2.42 11.52 -6.04
N LEU A 141 -3.08 11.64 -4.88
CA LEU A 141 -4.38 11.01 -4.65
C LEU A 141 -5.46 11.52 -5.60
N ASN A 142 -5.49 12.85 -5.86
CA ASN A 142 -6.39 13.43 -6.87
C ASN A 142 -6.09 12.86 -8.26
N LYS A 143 -4.81 12.73 -8.62
CA LYS A 143 -4.41 12.17 -9.92
C LYS A 143 -4.76 10.68 -10.02
N ILE A 144 -4.56 9.90 -8.96
CA ILE A 144 -4.99 8.50 -8.91
C ILE A 144 -6.50 8.41 -9.13
N TYR A 145 -7.28 9.28 -8.50
CA TYR A 145 -8.73 9.35 -8.70
C TYR A 145 -9.10 9.70 -10.16
N GLU A 146 -8.42 10.69 -10.75
CA GLU A 146 -8.61 11.08 -12.15
C GLU A 146 -8.32 9.93 -13.12
N LEU A 147 -7.16 9.28 -12.96
CA LEU A 147 -6.69 8.22 -13.85
C LEU A 147 -7.47 6.91 -13.72
N LEU A 148 -8.03 6.63 -12.54
CA LEU A 148 -8.79 5.42 -12.30
C LEU A 148 -10.12 5.46 -13.05
N GLU A 149 -10.47 4.39 -13.78
CA GLU A 149 -11.79 4.32 -14.41
C GLU A 149 -12.92 4.30 -13.36
N GLU A 150 -14.13 4.62 -13.76
CA GLU A 150 -15.32 4.44 -12.92
C GLU A 150 -15.46 2.98 -12.51
N GLU A 151 -15.86 2.72 -11.26
CA GLU A 151 -15.89 1.39 -10.66
C GLU A 151 -14.51 0.70 -10.56
N GLY A 152 -13.43 1.43 -10.79
CA GLY A 152 -12.06 0.98 -10.58
C GLY A 152 -11.70 0.89 -9.09
N THR A 153 -10.63 0.17 -8.79
CA THR A 153 -10.13 -0.02 -7.41
C THR A 153 -8.67 0.44 -7.30
N ALA A 154 -8.38 1.27 -6.31
CA ALA A 154 -7.01 1.62 -5.97
C ALA A 154 -6.59 0.97 -4.65
N PHE A 155 -5.31 0.60 -4.56
CA PHE A 155 -4.68 0.08 -3.35
C PHE A 155 -3.53 1.02 -2.97
N ILE A 156 -3.57 1.51 -1.75
CA ILE A 156 -2.56 2.43 -1.21
C ILE A 156 -1.99 1.86 0.06
N SER A 157 -0.70 2.00 0.28
CA SER A 157 -0.09 1.75 1.58
C SER A 157 0.93 2.81 1.93
N THR A 158 1.05 3.08 3.21
CA THR A 158 2.05 3.97 3.78
C THR A 158 2.18 3.67 5.28
N PRO A 159 3.33 3.93 5.90
CA PRO A 159 3.48 3.86 7.35
C PRO A 159 2.52 4.82 8.05
N CYS A 160 2.00 4.38 9.20
CA CYS A 160 1.21 5.22 10.08
C CYS A 160 2.14 5.97 11.04
N TRP A 161 1.92 7.28 11.18
CA TRP A 161 2.66 8.11 12.13
C TRP A 161 2.49 7.60 13.57
N ASP A 162 3.60 7.44 14.26
CA ASP A 162 3.67 7.05 15.67
C ASP A 162 4.49 8.11 16.44
N PRO A 163 3.88 8.90 17.33
CA PRO A 163 4.58 9.94 18.07
C PRO A 163 5.70 9.41 18.97
N ASP A 164 5.60 8.17 19.45
CA ASP A 164 6.61 7.54 20.32
C ASP A 164 7.82 7.06 19.53
N VAL A 165 7.65 6.77 18.26
CA VAL A 165 8.71 6.23 17.37
C VAL A 165 9.25 7.30 16.43
N GLY A 166 8.40 8.19 15.97
CA GLY A 166 8.70 9.20 14.96
C GLY A 166 8.94 8.61 13.57
N ALA A 167 9.01 9.46 12.56
CA ALA A 167 9.21 9.06 11.18
C ALA A 167 10.63 8.54 10.89
N ALA A 168 10.78 7.69 9.87
CA ALA A 168 12.08 7.35 9.34
C ALA A 168 12.76 8.59 8.71
N ALA A 169 14.11 8.60 8.66
CA ALA A 169 14.86 9.79 8.23
C ALA A 169 14.58 10.25 6.79
N ASN A 170 14.10 9.34 5.95
CA ASN A 170 13.70 9.61 4.56
C ASN A 170 12.17 9.71 4.38
N HIS A 171 11.40 9.69 5.46
CA HIS A 171 9.97 9.91 5.44
C HIS A 171 9.66 11.33 5.91
N ILE A 172 9.14 12.14 5.02
CA ILE A 172 8.82 13.54 5.31
C ILE A 172 7.34 13.75 5.62
N ASN A 173 6.51 12.73 5.39
CA ASN A 173 5.06 12.80 5.49
C ASN A 173 4.45 11.47 5.95
N GLU A 174 4.85 10.96 7.12
CA GLU A 174 4.09 9.88 7.74
C GLU A 174 2.81 10.47 8.34
N MET A 175 1.67 10.03 7.88
CA MET A 175 0.35 10.49 8.33
C MET A 175 -0.22 9.55 9.39
N THR A 176 -1.04 10.11 10.30
CA THR A 176 -1.85 9.27 11.17
C THR A 176 -2.88 8.52 10.34
N TYR A 177 -3.37 7.41 10.86
CA TYR A 177 -4.44 6.63 10.25
C TYR A 177 -5.65 7.51 9.87
N ARG A 178 -6.09 8.37 10.80
CA ARG A 178 -7.23 9.28 10.58
C ARG A 178 -6.92 10.35 9.53
N ALA A 179 -5.73 10.92 9.54
CA ALA A 179 -5.34 11.96 8.59
C ALA A 179 -5.34 11.44 7.16
N LEU A 180 -4.76 10.26 6.92
CA LEU A 180 -4.78 9.64 5.60
C LEU A 180 -6.20 9.28 5.17
N GLY A 181 -7.00 8.66 6.04
CA GLY A 181 -8.38 8.32 5.75
C GLY A 181 -9.22 9.54 5.37
N ALA A 182 -9.07 10.65 6.11
CA ALA A 182 -9.77 11.91 5.79
C ALA A 182 -9.33 12.47 4.44
N MET A 183 -8.02 12.43 4.11
CA MET A 183 -7.51 12.89 2.82
C MET A 183 -8.07 12.04 1.67
N ILE A 184 -8.14 10.72 1.85
CA ILE A 184 -8.71 9.79 0.86
C ILE A 184 -10.19 10.11 0.61
N GLU A 185 -10.98 10.30 1.68
CA GLU A 185 -12.41 10.65 1.55
C GLU A 185 -12.62 12.03 0.93
N ASP A 186 -11.79 13.02 1.28
CA ASP A 186 -11.84 14.37 0.72
C ASP A 186 -11.59 14.40 -0.80
N VAL A 187 -10.79 13.47 -1.32
CA VAL A 187 -10.55 13.30 -2.76
C VAL A 187 -11.77 12.69 -3.46
N GLY A 188 -12.65 12.01 -2.73
CA GLY A 188 -13.88 11.42 -3.26
C GLY A 188 -13.86 9.89 -3.36
N PHE A 189 -12.82 9.23 -2.87
CA PHE A 189 -12.80 7.78 -2.79
C PHE A 189 -13.75 7.26 -1.69
N VAL A 190 -14.27 6.07 -1.92
CA VAL A 190 -14.89 5.25 -0.88
C VAL A 190 -13.86 4.24 -0.40
N ILE A 191 -13.64 4.17 0.91
CA ILE A 191 -12.78 3.15 1.51
C ILE A 191 -13.61 1.88 1.64
N GLU A 192 -13.32 0.86 0.80
CA GLU A 192 -14.00 -0.45 0.86
C GLU A 192 -13.44 -1.35 1.96
N GLY A 193 -12.18 -1.14 2.33
CA GLY A 193 -11.54 -1.89 3.39
C GLY A 193 -10.11 -1.44 3.64
N HIS A 194 -9.57 -1.91 4.75
CA HIS A 194 -8.18 -1.65 5.11
C HIS A 194 -7.66 -2.81 5.97
N TRP A 195 -6.38 -3.08 5.86
CA TRP A 195 -5.70 -4.19 6.55
C TRP A 195 -4.35 -3.74 7.03
N GLY A 196 -4.00 -4.09 8.25
CA GLY A 196 -2.65 -3.91 8.75
C GLY A 196 -1.65 -4.77 7.98
N THR A 197 -0.46 -4.25 7.76
CA THR A 197 0.64 -5.01 7.12
C THR A 197 1.81 -5.21 8.04
N PHE A 198 1.93 -4.39 9.07
CA PHE A 198 3.04 -4.41 9.99
C PHE A 198 2.60 -3.95 11.38
N ALA A 199 2.84 -4.81 12.37
CA ALA A 199 2.59 -4.49 13.77
C ALA A 199 3.60 -5.22 14.69
N SER A 200 3.68 -4.77 15.94
CA SER A 200 4.32 -5.49 17.02
C SER A 200 3.25 -6.04 17.97
N ILE A 201 3.51 -7.15 18.63
CA ILE A 201 2.55 -7.70 19.59
C ILE A 201 2.13 -6.71 20.67
N LYS A 202 3.02 -5.83 21.09
CA LYS A 202 2.73 -4.78 22.07
C LYS A 202 1.70 -3.77 21.59
N ASP A 203 1.45 -3.71 20.28
CA ASP A 203 0.52 -2.77 19.69
C ASP A 203 -0.94 -3.24 19.87
N TYR A 204 -1.18 -4.55 19.93
CA TYR A 204 -2.54 -5.10 20.02
C TYR A 204 -2.70 -6.36 20.90
N LYS A 205 -1.68 -6.74 21.70
CA LYS A 205 -1.72 -7.97 22.53
C LYS A 205 -2.95 -8.07 23.44
N ASP A 206 -3.42 -6.92 23.95
CA ASP A 206 -4.55 -6.86 24.86
C ASP A 206 -5.90 -6.88 24.09
N GLU A 207 -5.87 -6.85 22.76
CA GLU A 207 -7.03 -6.82 21.87
C GLU A 207 -7.17 -8.10 21.03
N LEU A 208 -6.37 -9.12 21.28
CA LEU A 208 -6.43 -10.37 20.53
C LEU A 208 -7.81 -11.05 20.60
N GLY A 209 -8.56 -10.87 21.70
CA GLY A 209 -9.93 -11.37 21.84
C GLY A 209 -10.05 -12.85 21.44
N GLN A 210 -10.92 -13.15 20.50
CA GLN A 210 -11.15 -14.49 19.98
C GLN A 210 -9.92 -15.13 19.30
N HIS A 211 -8.91 -14.35 18.96
CA HIS A 211 -7.68 -14.83 18.31
C HIS A 211 -6.58 -15.19 19.29
N ALA A 212 -6.77 -14.91 20.59
CA ALA A 212 -5.73 -15.11 21.62
C ALA A 212 -5.27 -16.56 21.73
N GLU A 213 -6.19 -17.52 21.74
CA GLU A 213 -5.88 -18.94 21.84
C GLU A 213 -5.06 -19.42 20.62
N THR A 214 -5.47 -19.03 19.42
CA THR A 214 -4.74 -19.36 18.17
C THR A 214 -3.35 -18.74 18.18
N PHE A 215 -3.25 -17.47 18.58
CA PHE A 215 -1.97 -16.77 18.67
C PHE A 215 -1.02 -17.48 19.63
N GLU A 216 -1.47 -17.81 20.84
CA GLU A 216 -0.65 -18.51 21.84
C GLU A 216 -0.24 -19.91 21.39
N ALA A 217 -1.13 -20.67 20.75
CA ALA A 217 -0.80 -21.97 20.19
C ALA A 217 0.32 -21.88 19.14
N LEU A 218 0.26 -20.85 18.26
CA LEU A 218 1.27 -20.65 17.22
C LEU A 218 2.62 -20.15 17.77
N ARG A 219 2.64 -19.45 18.91
CA ARG A 219 3.88 -19.03 19.58
C ARG A 219 4.81 -20.18 19.96
N GLY A 220 4.29 -21.39 20.08
CA GLY A 220 5.11 -22.57 20.28
C GLY A 220 5.98 -22.96 19.07
N TYR A 221 5.69 -22.41 17.89
CA TYR A 221 6.34 -22.76 16.61
C TYR A 221 7.01 -21.59 15.91
N TYR A 222 6.54 -20.36 16.15
CA TYR A 222 6.99 -19.16 15.42
C TYR A 222 7.43 -18.05 16.37
N ASP A 223 8.35 -17.22 15.90
CA ASP A 223 8.73 -16.00 16.61
C ASP A 223 7.53 -15.06 16.81
N THR A 224 7.45 -14.46 17.98
CA THR A 224 6.31 -13.61 18.38
C THR A 224 6.13 -12.40 17.47
N ASN A 225 7.22 -11.75 17.01
CA ASN A 225 7.13 -10.59 16.15
C ASN A 225 6.72 -10.98 14.71
N TYR A 226 7.11 -12.18 14.29
CA TYR A 226 6.65 -12.75 13.03
C TYR A 226 5.13 -12.95 13.05
N LEU A 227 4.63 -13.62 14.10
CA LEU A 227 3.19 -13.81 14.29
C LEU A 227 2.44 -12.47 14.38
N ALA A 228 3.00 -11.50 15.10
CA ALA A 228 2.40 -10.18 15.19
C ALA A 228 2.19 -9.54 13.82
N THR A 229 3.12 -9.74 12.90
CA THR A 229 2.96 -9.26 11.52
C THR A 229 1.92 -10.07 10.74
N ILE A 230 1.87 -11.38 10.94
CA ILE A 230 0.85 -12.25 10.31
C ILE A 230 -0.57 -11.89 10.78
N PHE A 231 -0.74 -11.50 12.04
CA PHE A 231 -2.04 -11.10 12.60
C PHE A 231 -2.38 -9.63 12.35
N ALA A 232 -1.43 -8.79 11.90
CA ALA A 232 -1.64 -7.37 11.66
C ALA A 232 -2.86 -7.05 10.78
N PRO A 233 -3.21 -7.84 9.74
CA PRO A 233 -4.40 -7.59 8.93
C PRO A 233 -5.72 -7.56 9.72
N LEU A 234 -5.76 -8.20 10.88
CA LEU A 234 -6.94 -8.25 11.75
C LEU A 234 -7.08 -7.01 12.64
N PHE A 235 -6.01 -6.22 12.76
CA PHE A 235 -5.92 -5.05 13.66
C PHE A 235 -5.36 -3.83 12.91
N PRO A 236 -6.02 -3.36 11.83
CA PRO A 236 -5.51 -2.27 11.02
C PRO A 236 -5.31 -0.98 11.84
N GLU A 237 -6.21 -0.71 12.78
CA GLU A 237 -6.18 0.49 13.63
C GLU A 237 -4.99 0.50 14.60
N ARG A 238 -4.40 -0.66 14.86
CA ARG A 238 -3.22 -0.83 15.73
C ARG A 238 -1.95 -1.10 14.94
N SER A 239 -2.08 -1.24 13.63
CA SER A 239 -0.95 -1.51 12.75
C SER A 239 -0.15 -0.24 12.45
N ARG A 240 1.17 -0.41 12.33
CA ARG A 240 2.09 0.69 12.00
C ARG A 240 2.20 0.96 10.51
N ASN A 241 1.51 0.17 9.73
CA ASN A 241 1.39 0.31 8.29
C ASN A 241 0.14 -0.43 7.82
N CYS A 242 -0.60 0.14 6.90
CA CYS A 242 -1.85 -0.41 6.40
C CYS A 242 -1.92 -0.38 4.88
N ILE A 243 -2.65 -1.36 4.33
CA ILE A 243 -3.19 -1.29 2.97
C ILE A 243 -4.61 -0.74 3.05
N TRP A 244 -4.91 0.23 2.19
CA TRP A 244 -6.22 0.80 1.97
C TRP A 244 -6.73 0.36 0.60
N GLN A 245 -7.91 -0.25 0.56
CA GLN A 245 -8.62 -0.55 -0.68
C GLN A 245 -9.67 0.52 -0.92
N LEU A 246 -9.53 1.23 -2.02
CA LEU A 246 -10.31 2.39 -2.37
C LEU A 246 -11.13 2.13 -3.63
N LYS A 247 -12.34 2.65 -3.65
CA LYS A 247 -13.24 2.55 -4.79
C LYS A 247 -13.57 3.92 -5.35
N LYS A 248 -13.49 4.07 -6.67
CA LYS A 248 -14.09 5.19 -7.38
C LYS A 248 -15.48 4.77 -7.81
N LEU A 249 -16.51 5.36 -7.19
CA LEU A 249 -17.90 5.09 -7.56
C LEU A 249 -18.38 6.05 -8.65
N ARG A 250 -19.41 5.67 -9.37
CA ARG A 250 -20.14 6.57 -10.28
C ARG A 250 -20.67 7.76 -9.49
N SER A 251 -20.71 8.92 -10.14
CA SER A 251 -21.01 10.21 -9.49
C SER A 251 -22.37 10.22 -8.74
N ASN A 252 -23.32 9.39 -9.13
CA ASN A 252 -24.63 9.26 -8.48
C ASN A 252 -24.64 8.30 -7.28
N GLU A 253 -23.62 7.46 -7.13
CA GLU A 253 -23.50 6.48 -6.03
C GLU A 253 -22.54 6.95 -4.93
N ALA A 254 -21.64 7.87 -5.25
CA ALA A 254 -20.57 8.32 -4.35
C ALA A 254 -21.05 8.95 -3.03
N GLN A 255 -22.31 9.44 -2.97
CA GLN A 255 -22.83 10.10 -1.78
C GLN A 255 -23.34 9.13 -0.70
N SER A 256 -23.56 7.86 -1.00
CA SER A 256 -24.27 6.93 -0.10
C SER A 256 -23.38 5.96 0.67
N ARG A 257 -22.11 5.83 0.33
CA ARG A 257 -21.21 4.83 0.91
C ARG A 257 -19.96 5.45 1.49
N ARG A 258 -20.08 6.17 2.59
CA ARG A 258 -18.90 6.55 3.37
C ARG A 258 -18.50 5.39 4.27
N PHE A 259 -17.20 5.19 4.44
CA PHE A 259 -16.66 4.24 5.41
C PHE A 259 -17.00 4.75 6.82
N PRO A 260 -17.94 4.12 7.54
CA PRO A 260 -18.47 4.70 8.77
C PRO A 260 -17.46 4.68 9.92
N SER A 261 -16.44 3.83 9.83
CA SER A 261 -15.58 3.54 10.96
C SER A 261 -14.44 4.53 11.22
N LEU A 262 -14.09 5.41 10.26
CA LEU A 262 -12.98 6.36 10.48
C LEU A 262 -13.26 7.39 11.58
N LYS A 263 -14.54 7.73 11.81
CA LYS A 263 -14.94 8.67 12.88
C LYS A 263 -14.97 8.01 14.25
N ASP A 264 -15.20 6.70 14.27
CA ASP A 264 -15.44 5.91 15.48
C ASP A 264 -14.26 5.02 15.85
N VAL A 265 -13.20 5.00 15.03
CA VAL A 265 -11.99 4.22 15.28
C VAL A 265 -11.17 4.88 16.37
N ASP A 266 -11.16 4.27 17.53
CA ASP A 266 -10.23 4.63 18.60
C ASP A 266 -8.90 3.93 18.36
N THR A 267 -7.95 4.64 17.74
CA THR A 267 -6.60 4.17 17.54
C THR A 267 -5.62 5.03 18.31
N ARG A 268 -4.52 4.45 18.78
CA ARG A 268 -3.44 5.21 19.39
C ARG A 268 -2.77 6.20 18.43
N TRP A 269 -2.98 6.02 17.12
CA TRP A 269 -2.48 6.87 16.04
C TRP A 269 -3.48 7.94 15.61
N SER A 270 -4.70 7.87 16.11
CA SER A 270 -5.75 8.85 15.83
C SER A 270 -5.66 10.06 16.75
N SER A 271 -4.49 10.67 16.89
CA SER A 271 -4.42 11.97 17.53
C SER A 271 -5.38 12.92 16.80
N SER A 272 -5.93 13.88 17.52
CA SER A 272 -6.89 14.87 17.01
C SER A 272 -6.32 15.77 15.90
N GLU A 273 -5.12 15.51 15.44
CA GLU A 273 -4.42 16.33 14.46
C GLU A 273 -4.88 16.00 13.05
N ASP A 274 -5.45 16.99 12.42
CA ASP A 274 -5.66 17.03 10.98
C ASP A 274 -4.29 16.89 10.29
N TRP A 275 -4.18 16.07 9.23
CA TRP A 275 -2.96 15.95 8.43
C TRP A 275 -2.39 17.31 8.00
N ARG A 276 -3.24 18.35 7.87
CA ARG A 276 -2.84 19.74 7.62
C ARG A 276 -1.98 20.35 8.72
N GLN A 277 -2.04 19.81 9.94
CA GLN A 277 -1.25 20.26 11.08
C GLN A 277 0.10 19.53 11.18
N LEU A 278 0.27 18.45 10.41
CA LEU A 278 1.54 17.70 10.31
C LEU A 278 2.52 18.32 9.32
N GLN A 279 2.16 19.47 8.73
CA GLN A 279 3.05 20.23 7.86
C GLN A 279 4.19 20.84 8.67
N PRO A 280 5.45 20.75 8.20
CA PRO A 280 6.58 21.43 8.83
C PRO A 280 6.47 22.95 8.77
#